data_0eca7645730d4d88f4d0896a8cc1814a
#
_entry.id   0eca7645730d4d88f4d0896a8cc1814a
#
_cell.length_a   1.000
_cell.length_b   1.000
_cell.length_c   1.000
_cell.angle_alpha   90.00
_cell.angle_beta   90.00
_cell.angle_gamma   90.00
#
_symmetry.space_group_name_H-M   'P 1'
#
loop_
_entity.id
_entity.type
_entity.pdbx_description
1 polymer ?
#
loop_
_entity_poly.entity_id
_entity_poly.type
_entity_poly.pdbx_seq_one_letter_code
_entity_poly.pdbx_strand_id
1 'polypeptide(L)'
;MEKRQKRHLLTFAFVATFFIPLQSLMAQDGIGFPRPDAVEVAEVMPVLESCAALEDRTERETCSNQGMMEYIMGNLTYPQIARDKGIEGTVYVQFVVTKKGSIGSVEIVRGPDLLQKAAFSVIQSLPKFIPGTDQGKTVDVQYVLPIRFALGE
;
A
#
# COMPACT_ATOMS: atom_id res chain seq x y z
N MET A 1 20.35 -82.68 25.04
CA MET A 1 20.13 -82.24 23.63
C MET A 1 19.69 -80.79 23.61
N GLU A 2 20.66 -79.97 23.32
CA GLU A 2 20.52 -78.49 23.56
C GLU A 2 20.40 -77.83 22.19
N LYS A 3 19.29 -77.20 21.91
CA LYS A 3 19.13 -76.41 20.70
C LYS A 3 19.32 -74.95 21.05
N ARG A 4 20.49 -74.44 20.71
CA ARG A 4 20.82 -73.01 20.75
C ARG A 4 19.91 -72.22 19.82
N GLN A 5 19.11 -71.28 20.35
CA GLN A 5 18.33 -70.33 19.60
C GLN A 5 19.12 -69.03 19.46
N LYS A 6 19.56 -68.75 18.25
CA LYS A 6 20.26 -67.51 17.90
C LYS A 6 19.23 -66.32 17.92
N ARG A 7 19.45 -65.42 18.84
CA ARG A 7 18.74 -64.13 18.88
C ARG A 7 19.35 -63.22 17.83
N HIS A 8 18.57 -62.93 16.78
CA HIS A 8 18.89 -61.83 15.85
C HIS A 8 18.46 -60.50 16.48
N LEU A 9 19.42 -59.67 16.83
CA LEU A 9 19.21 -58.28 17.19
C LEU A 9 18.88 -57.50 15.90
N LEU A 10 17.63 -57.13 15.73
CA LEU A 10 17.20 -56.16 14.73
C LEU A 10 17.46 -54.77 15.29
N THR A 11 18.51 -54.15 14.82
CA THR A 11 18.79 -52.72 14.99
C THR A 11 17.74 -51.91 14.22
N PHE A 12 16.75 -51.34 14.92
CA PHE A 12 15.88 -50.35 14.36
C PHE A 12 16.65 -49.03 14.21
N ALA A 13 17.02 -48.72 12.98
CA ALA A 13 17.49 -47.40 12.61
C ALA A 13 16.32 -46.42 12.71
N PHE A 14 16.36 -45.54 13.71
CA PHE A 14 15.44 -44.39 13.86
C PHE A 14 15.78 -43.40 12.75
N VAL A 15 15.03 -43.44 11.66
CA VAL A 15 15.01 -42.34 10.69
C VAL A 15 14.20 -41.21 11.30
N ALA A 16 14.90 -40.25 11.89
CA ALA A 16 14.32 -39.00 12.32
C ALA A 16 13.93 -38.18 11.06
N THR A 17 12.71 -38.35 10.62
CA THR A 17 12.10 -37.43 9.65
C THR A 17 12.01 -36.04 10.29
N PHE A 18 12.92 -35.18 9.87
CA PHE A 18 12.94 -33.78 10.22
C PHE A 18 11.70 -33.11 9.55
N PHE A 19 10.61 -33.06 10.28
CA PHE A 19 9.42 -32.34 9.89
C PHE A 19 9.71 -30.86 10.09
N ILE A 20 10.23 -30.20 9.05
CA ILE A 20 10.35 -28.73 9.04
C ILE A 20 8.92 -28.21 8.93
N PRO A 21 8.41 -27.45 9.92
CA PRO A 21 7.10 -26.83 9.79
C PRO A 21 7.19 -25.76 8.70
N LEU A 22 6.41 -25.94 7.65
CA LEU A 22 6.25 -25.03 6.50
C LEU A 22 5.62 -23.67 6.85
N GLN A 23 5.59 -23.32 8.13
CA GLN A 23 4.95 -22.10 8.64
C GLN A 23 5.90 -20.92 8.82
N SER A 24 7.19 -21.03 8.49
CA SER A 24 8.16 -19.92 8.69
C SER A 24 8.52 -19.15 7.41
N LEU A 25 7.76 -19.29 6.32
CA LEU A 25 8.09 -18.64 5.04
C LEU A 25 7.10 -17.51 4.64
N MET A 26 6.34 -16.97 5.59
CA MET A 26 5.40 -15.88 5.33
C MET A 26 5.78 -14.59 6.05
N ALA A 27 7.07 -14.27 6.13
CA ALA A 27 7.54 -12.95 6.50
C ALA A 27 8.50 -12.47 5.40
N GLN A 28 7.97 -12.12 4.24
CA GLN A 28 8.66 -11.31 3.25
C GLN A 28 8.04 -9.93 3.28
N ASP A 29 8.55 -9.13 4.21
CA ASP A 29 8.44 -7.68 4.17
C ASP A 29 9.03 -7.18 2.85
N GLY A 30 8.23 -6.53 2.01
CA GLY A 30 8.77 -5.67 0.99
C GLY A 30 8.27 -5.76 -0.44
N ILE A 31 7.26 -6.57 -0.76
CA ILE A 31 6.57 -6.43 -2.05
C ILE A 31 5.13 -6.06 -1.72
N GLY A 32 4.81 -4.77 -1.96
CA GLY A 32 3.53 -4.20 -1.65
C GLY A 32 2.41 -4.83 -2.47
N PHE A 33 1.85 -5.91 -1.96
CA PHE A 33 0.58 -6.40 -2.46
C PHE A 33 -0.53 -5.50 -1.92
N PRO A 34 -1.58 -5.22 -2.70
CA PRO A 34 -2.75 -4.51 -2.20
C PRO A 34 -3.21 -5.20 -0.91
N ARG A 35 -3.42 -4.41 0.14
CA ARG A 35 -3.89 -4.99 1.41
C ARG A 35 -5.23 -5.64 1.16
N PRO A 36 -5.39 -6.94 1.40
CA PRO A 36 -6.63 -7.66 1.09
C PRO A 36 -7.82 -7.18 1.93
N ASP A 37 -7.58 -6.36 2.94
CA ASP A 37 -8.55 -5.77 3.86
C ASP A 37 -8.86 -4.29 3.57
N ALA A 38 -8.17 -3.65 2.60
CA ALA A 38 -8.51 -2.30 2.16
C ALA A 38 -9.59 -2.34 1.08
N VAL A 39 -10.59 -1.48 1.20
CA VAL A 39 -11.68 -1.36 0.25
C VAL A 39 -11.38 -0.27 -0.78
N GLU A 40 -11.78 -0.48 -2.03
CA GLU A 40 -11.67 0.54 -3.10
C GLU A 40 -12.80 1.58 -3.02
N VAL A 41 -13.97 1.16 -2.55
CA VAL A 41 -15.15 2.01 -2.37
C VAL A 41 -15.75 1.71 -1.01
N ALA A 42 -15.71 2.69 -0.12
CA ALA A 42 -16.38 2.64 1.17
C ALA A 42 -17.77 3.29 1.08
N GLU A 43 -18.67 2.95 2.01
CA GLU A 43 -19.97 3.60 2.12
C GLU A 43 -19.82 5.11 2.35
N VAL A 44 -18.84 5.51 3.17
CA VAL A 44 -18.40 6.90 3.33
C VAL A 44 -16.91 6.98 3.04
N MET A 45 -16.53 7.74 2.02
CA MET A 45 -15.13 7.90 1.63
C MET A 45 -14.36 8.77 2.63
N PRO A 46 -13.04 8.56 2.77
CA PRO A 46 -12.18 9.47 3.54
C PRO A 46 -12.24 10.90 3.01
N VAL A 47 -12.25 11.87 3.91
CA VAL A 47 -12.19 13.29 3.56
C VAL A 47 -11.06 14.00 4.30
N LEU A 48 -10.43 15.01 3.69
CA LEU A 48 -9.42 15.80 4.37
C LEU A 48 -9.99 16.43 5.64
N GLU A 49 -9.20 16.48 6.72
CA GLU A 49 -9.61 17.10 7.99
C GLU A 49 -10.06 18.56 7.79
N SER A 50 -9.45 19.29 6.84
CA SER A 50 -9.82 20.67 6.51
C SER A 50 -11.25 20.83 5.96
N CYS A 51 -11.82 19.76 5.42
CA CYS A 51 -13.19 19.73 4.86
C CYS A 51 -14.24 19.18 5.85
N ALA A 52 -13.83 18.79 7.04
CA ALA A 52 -14.70 18.12 8.03
C ALA A 52 -15.86 18.98 8.52
N ALA A 53 -15.71 20.31 8.48
CA ALA A 53 -16.73 21.27 8.98
C ALA A 53 -17.93 21.44 8.04
N LEU A 54 -17.85 20.95 6.80
CA LEU A 54 -18.96 21.00 5.86
C LEU A 54 -20.03 19.97 6.26
N GLU A 55 -21.31 20.38 6.26
CA GLU A 55 -22.40 19.48 6.68
C GLU A 55 -22.79 18.50 5.58
N ASP A 56 -22.83 18.96 4.33
CA ASP A 56 -23.20 18.13 3.18
C ASP A 56 -22.08 17.17 2.80
N ARG A 57 -22.46 15.90 2.56
CA ARG A 57 -21.52 14.84 2.22
C ARG A 57 -20.83 15.09 0.89
N THR A 58 -21.59 15.50 -0.12
CA THR A 58 -21.06 15.71 -1.48
C THR A 58 -20.10 16.91 -1.50
N GLU A 59 -20.43 17.93 -0.73
CA GLU A 59 -19.53 19.10 -0.57
C GLU A 59 -18.23 18.70 0.13
N ARG A 60 -18.28 17.88 1.18
CA ARG A 60 -17.06 17.34 1.84
C ARG A 60 -16.19 16.55 0.90
N GLU A 61 -16.78 15.64 0.13
CA GLU A 61 -16.05 14.80 -0.83
C GLU A 61 -15.43 15.65 -1.94
N THR A 62 -16.18 16.63 -2.47
CA THR A 62 -15.68 17.56 -3.48
C THR A 62 -14.54 18.42 -2.96
N CYS A 63 -14.72 19.02 -1.76
CA CYS A 63 -13.67 19.78 -1.08
C CYS A 63 -12.40 18.94 -0.88
N SER A 64 -12.56 17.69 -0.42
CA SER A 64 -11.44 16.78 -0.19
C SER A 64 -10.67 16.43 -1.46
N ASN A 65 -11.38 16.13 -2.54
CA ASN A 65 -10.77 15.83 -3.83
C ASN A 65 -10.00 17.03 -4.40
N GLN A 66 -10.60 18.23 -4.33
CA GLN A 66 -9.94 19.47 -4.75
C GLN A 66 -8.74 19.79 -3.87
N GLY A 67 -8.89 19.76 -2.56
CA GLY A 67 -7.81 20.04 -1.62
C GLY A 67 -6.63 19.07 -1.74
N MET A 68 -6.89 17.79 -1.99
CA MET A 68 -5.85 16.81 -2.26
C MET A 68 -5.09 17.14 -3.55
N MET A 69 -5.82 17.50 -4.63
CA MET A 69 -5.20 17.90 -5.90
C MET A 69 -4.37 19.18 -5.76
N GLU A 70 -4.90 20.20 -5.08
CA GLU A 70 -4.18 21.45 -4.81
C GLU A 70 -2.92 21.20 -3.99
N TYR A 71 -3.02 20.36 -2.96
CA TYR A 71 -1.86 19.96 -2.16
C TYR A 71 -0.77 19.30 -3.01
N ILE A 72 -1.16 18.32 -3.85
CA ILE A 72 -0.23 17.62 -4.73
C ILE A 72 0.43 18.61 -5.69
N MET A 73 -0.33 19.44 -6.37
CA MET A 73 0.20 20.42 -7.33
C MET A 73 1.13 21.44 -6.66
N GLY A 74 0.82 21.88 -5.45
CA GLY A 74 1.62 22.84 -4.70
C GLY A 74 2.93 22.27 -4.11
N ASN A 75 2.97 20.96 -3.87
CA ASN A 75 4.11 20.30 -3.22
C ASN A 75 4.88 19.35 -4.15
N LEU A 76 4.40 19.14 -5.38
CA LEU A 76 5.06 18.28 -6.35
C LEU A 76 6.34 18.93 -6.86
N THR A 77 7.48 18.31 -6.56
CA THR A 77 8.77 18.78 -7.05
C THR A 77 9.17 18.00 -8.31
N TYR A 78 9.34 18.72 -9.42
CA TYR A 78 9.84 18.12 -10.65
C TYR A 78 11.33 17.79 -10.53
N PRO A 79 11.76 16.52 -10.67
CA PRO A 79 13.16 16.14 -10.54
C PRO A 79 14.03 16.83 -11.61
N GLN A 80 15.15 17.44 -11.21
CA GLN A 80 16.02 18.18 -12.10
C GLN A 80 16.51 17.31 -13.28
N ILE A 81 16.93 16.07 -13.01
CA ILE A 81 17.40 15.13 -14.04
C ILE A 81 16.30 14.83 -15.07
N ALA A 82 15.06 14.72 -14.64
CA ALA A 82 13.93 14.49 -15.55
C ALA A 82 13.67 15.74 -16.41
N ARG A 83 13.75 16.92 -15.81
CA ARG A 83 13.63 18.20 -16.51
C ARG A 83 14.71 18.37 -17.57
N ASP A 84 15.97 18.14 -17.21
CA ASP A 84 17.11 18.29 -18.11
C ASP A 84 17.05 17.31 -19.31
N LYS A 85 16.40 16.17 -19.10
CA LYS A 85 16.20 15.17 -20.15
C LYS A 85 14.87 15.30 -20.90
N GLY A 86 14.03 16.28 -20.56
CA GLY A 86 12.71 16.46 -21.17
C GLY A 86 11.76 15.28 -20.90
N ILE A 87 11.91 14.59 -19.76
CA ILE A 87 11.06 13.43 -19.42
C ILE A 87 9.76 13.90 -18.80
N GLU A 88 8.68 13.73 -19.52
CA GLU A 88 7.30 13.97 -19.08
C GLU A 88 6.52 12.67 -18.95
N GLY A 89 5.33 12.74 -18.40
CA GLY A 89 4.42 11.60 -18.36
C GLY A 89 3.55 11.55 -17.11
N THR A 90 2.77 10.48 -17.01
CA THR A 90 1.88 10.24 -15.88
C THR A 90 2.41 9.08 -15.03
N VAL A 91 2.53 9.33 -13.73
CA VAL A 91 2.83 8.31 -12.72
C VAL A 91 1.52 7.92 -12.02
N TYR A 92 1.19 6.65 -12.03
CA TYR A 92 0.05 6.11 -11.31
C TYR A 92 0.52 5.61 -9.96
N VAL A 93 -0.01 6.21 -8.91
CA VAL A 93 0.34 5.90 -7.53
C VAL A 93 -0.86 5.29 -6.84
N GLN A 94 -0.69 4.10 -6.29
CA GLN A 94 -1.64 3.47 -5.39
C GLN A 94 -1.26 3.80 -3.96
N PHE A 95 -2.23 4.17 -3.13
CA PHE A 95 -2.01 4.40 -1.71
C PHE A 95 -3.25 4.06 -0.89
N VAL A 96 -3.06 3.90 0.41
CA VAL A 96 -4.15 3.58 1.34
C VAL A 96 -4.30 4.72 2.34
N VAL A 97 -5.52 5.22 2.48
CA VAL A 97 -5.92 6.02 3.64
C VAL A 97 -6.37 5.05 4.72
N THR A 98 -5.64 5.00 5.82
CA THR A 98 -5.90 4.05 6.89
C THR A 98 -7.14 4.43 7.70
N LYS A 99 -7.69 3.46 8.43
CA LYS A 99 -8.76 3.68 9.42
C LYS A 99 -8.40 4.67 10.55
N LYS A 100 -7.17 5.17 10.59
CA LYS A 100 -6.70 6.23 11.48
C LYS A 100 -6.59 7.59 10.77
N GLY A 101 -6.95 7.66 9.47
CA GLY A 101 -6.88 8.87 8.68
C GLY A 101 -5.47 9.27 8.19
N SER A 102 -4.47 8.42 8.38
CA SER A 102 -3.11 8.65 7.87
C SER A 102 -2.87 7.90 6.57
N ILE A 103 -1.91 8.38 5.77
CA ILE A 103 -1.43 7.63 4.62
C ILE A 103 -0.70 6.38 5.10
N GLY A 104 -1.10 5.24 4.59
CA GLY A 104 -0.51 3.93 4.83
C GLY A 104 0.49 3.54 3.76
N SER A 105 0.30 2.35 3.14
CA SER A 105 1.15 1.92 2.02
C SER A 105 1.00 2.85 0.82
N VAL A 106 2.13 3.15 0.17
CA VAL A 106 2.20 3.93 -1.07
C VAL A 106 3.02 3.10 -2.06
N GLU A 107 2.50 2.90 -3.26
CA GLU A 107 3.13 2.09 -4.30
C GLU A 107 3.03 2.76 -5.65
N ILE A 108 4.08 2.61 -6.46
CA ILE A 108 4.07 3.05 -7.84
C ILE A 108 3.55 1.90 -8.71
N VAL A 109 2.38 2.11 -9.30
CA VAL A 109 1.79 1.12 -10.22
C VAL A 109 2.50 1.15 -11.57
N ARG A 110 2.74 2.36 -12.12
CA ARG A 110 3.46 2.57 -13.38
C ARG A 110 3.81 4.04 -13.58
N GLY A 111 4.76 4.30 -14.44
CA GLY A 111 5.18 5.65 -14.85
C GLY A 111 6.67 5.73 -15.12
N PRO A 112 7.17 6.84 -15.70
CA PRO A 112 8.60 7.02 -15.96
C PRO A 112 9.42 6.98 -14.67
N ASP A 113 10.49 6.17 -14.64
CA ASP A 113 11.31 5.90 -13.45
C ASP A 113 11.84 7.18 -12.77
N LEU A 114 12.27 8.16 -13.56
CA LEU A 114 12.82 9.41 -13.03
C LEU A 114 11.78 10.29 -12.33
N LEU A 115 10.48 10.03 -12.51
CA LEU A 115 9.37 10.78 -11.91
C LEU A 115 8.76 10.06 -10.69
N GLN A 116 9.00 8.74 -10.55
CA GLN A 116 8.34 7.91 -9.55
C GLN A 116 8.61 8.37 -8.12
N LYS A 117 9.87 8.71 -7.80
CA LYS A 117 10.24 9.15 -6.46
C LYS A 117 9.53 10.45 -6.04
N ALA A 118 9.36 11.39 -6.98
CA ALA A 118 8.66 12.64 -6.69
C ALA A 118 7.16 12.40 -6.45
N ALA A 119 6.55 11.55 -7.27
CA ALA A 119 5.15 11.15 -7.11
C ALA A 119 4.93 10.42 -5.76
N PHE A 120 5.80 9.47 -5.42
CA PHE A 120 5.77 8.76 -4.14
C PHE A 120 5.85 9.73 -2.95
N SER A 121 6.82 10.65 -2.98
CA SER A 121 7.08 11.58 -1.87
C SER A 121 5.90 12.53 -1.62
N VAL A 122 5.27 13.07 -2.66
CA VAL A 122 4.14 13.99 -2.49
C VAL A 122 2.91 13.27 -1.93
N ILE A 123 2.63 12.03 -2.35
CA ILE A 123 1.52 11.24 -1.78
C ILE A 123 1.79 10.90 -0.32
N GLN A 124 3.02 10.51 0.02
CA GLN A 124 3.38 10.20 1.41
C GLN A 124 3.25 11.40 2.35
N SER A 125 3.36 12.62 1.82
CA SER A 125 3.25 13.87 2.58
C SER A 125 1.83 14.43 2.68
N LEU A 126 0.84 13.77 2.10
CA LEU A 126 -0.57 14.23 2.15
C LEU A 126 -1.02 14.50 3.59
N PRO A 127 -1.85 15.53 3.81
CA PRO A 127 -2.42 15.83 5.12
C PRO A 127 -3.27 14.69 5.66
N LYS A 128 -3.66 14.80 6.92
CA LYS A 128 -4.57 13.85 7.55
C LYS A 128 -5.99 13.91 6.97
N PHE A 129 -6.63 12.75 7.03
CA PHE A 129 -8.01 12.53 6.63
C PHE A 129 -8.88 12.15 7.84
N ILE A 130 -10.14 12.49 7.77
CA ILE A 130 -11.18 11.75 8.50
C ILE A 130 -11.33 10.40 7.78
N PRO A 131 -11.20 9.27 8.48
CA PRO A 131 -11.22 7.96 7.84
C PRO A 131 -12.56 7.64 7.19
N GLY A 132 -12.53 6.82 6.17
CA GLY A 132 -13.74 6.26 5.57
C GLY A 132 -14.43 5.27 6.50
N THR A 133 -15.74 5.11 6.30
CA THR A 133 -16.52 4.11 7.03
C THR A 133 -17.30 3.20 6.09
N ASP A 134 -17.42 1.96 6.49
CA ASP A 134 -18.25 0.96 5.84
C ASP A 134 -19.05 0.20 6.91
N GLN A 135 -20.37 0.09 6.75
CA GLN A 135 -21.27 -0.49 7.75
C GLN A 135 -21.05 0.07 9.17
N GLY A 136 -20.80 1.39 9.26
CA GLY A 136 -20.60 2.09 10.54
C GLY A 136 -19.24 1.86 11.20
N LYS A 137 -18.30 1.17 10.55
CA LYS A 137 -16.93 0.93 11.04
C LYS A 137 -15.91 1.67 10.19
N THR A 138 -14.86 2.19 10.81
CA THR A 138 -13.74 2.78 10.07
C THR A 138 -12.98 1.69 9.33
N VAL A 139 -12.67 1.95 8.04
CA VAL A 139 -11.98 1.02 7.14
C VAL A 139 -10.76 1.67 6.51
N ASP A 140 -9.83 0.84 6.08
CA ASP A 140 -8.73 1.26 5.21
C ASP A 140 -9.27 1.39 3.79
N VAL A 141 -9.04 2.52 3.13
CA VAL A 141 -9.54 2.79 1.76
C VAL A 141 -8.37 2.96 0.82
N GLN A 142 -8.38 2.20 -0.28
CA GLN A 142 -7.36 2.24 -1.32
C GLN A 142 -7.72 3.26 -2.41
N TYR A 143 -6.74 4.02 -2.83
CA TYR A 143 -6.81 4.96 -3.93
C TYR A 143 -5.79 4.64 -5.01
N VAL A 144 -6.14 4.92 -6.26
CA VAL A 144 -5.18 4.97 -7.38
C VAL A 144 -5.29 6.34 -8.02
N LEU A 145 -4.20 7.10 -8.00
CA LEU A 145 -4.17 8.47 -8.46
C LEU A 145 -3.17 8.65 -9.61
N PRO A 146 -3.59 9.20 -10.76
CA PRO A 146 -2.68 9.62 -11.83
C PRO A 146 -2.09 10.99 -11.52
N ILE A 147 -0.76 11.07 -11.39
CA ILE A 147 -0.03 12.34 -11.23
C ILE A 147 0.66 12.65 -12.56
N ARG A 148 0.24 13.74 -13.22
CA ARG A 148 0.80 14.18 -14.49
C ARG A 148 1.96 15.14 -14.27
N PHE A 149 3.09 14.81 -14.87
CA PHE A 149 4.25 15.67 -14.98
C PHE A 149 4.32 16.22 -16.41
N ALA A 150 4.27 17.54 -16.52
CA ALA A 150 4.44 18.25 -17.79
C ALA A 150 5.45 19.37 -17.60
N LEU A 151 6.32 19.55 -18.57
CA LEU A 151 7.19 20.71 -18.67
C LEU A 151 6.36 21.80 -19.36
N GLY A 152 6.16 22.94 -18.66
CA GLY A 152 5.48 24.07 -19.26
C GLY A 152 6.25 24.57 -20.53
N GLU A 153 5.51 25.02 -21.53
CA GLU A 153 6.06 25.75 -22.66
C GLU A 153 6.68 27.08 -22.23
#